data_55a682b316104a1d2fb01995fb354ab8
#
_entry.id   55a682b316104a1d2fb01995fb354ab8
#
_cell.length_a   1.000
_cell.length_b   1.000
_cell.length_c   1.000
_cell.angle_alpha   90.00
_cell.angle_beta   90.00
_cell.angle_gamma   90.00
#
_symmetry.space_group_name_H-M   'P 1'
#
loop_
_entity.id
_entity.type
_entity.pdbx_description
1 polymer ?
#
loop_
_entity_poly.entity_id
_entity_poly.type
_entity_poly.pdbx_seq_one_letter_code
_entity_poly.pdbx_strand_id
1 'polypeptide(L)'
;MSWRSAFLLQARSDNATREAINAQRVEYCHQLHYLQMSSEKLAKGFLTPESSSEPPDLTHAAFVRCLQVMKGRPEIRRLLKFSDAKVFAHYIDSLLPFAEQVQRLAPSFAKEKGPNPEYPWRLTVADPVTAPVEFDFPQFDSRNAQMIKLLDLLRDLLQIVS
;
A
#
# COMPACT_ATOMS: atom_id res chain seq x y z
N MET A 1 -12.87 20.68 -1.38
CA MET A 1 -12.42 19.26 -1.38
C MET A 1 -12.09 18.89 0.05
N SER A 2 -12.61 17.77 0.57
CA SER A 2 -12.27 17.28 1.91
C SER A 2 -10.88 16.62 1.93
N TRP A 3 -10.30 16.47 3.13
CA TRP A 3 -9.06 15.71 3.31
C TRP A 3 -9.17 14.28 2.76
N ARG A 4 -10.31 13.63 3.05
CA ARG A 4 -10.62 12.31 2.52
C ARG A 4 -10.52 12.26 1.00
N SER A 5 -11.25 13.14 0.30
CA SER A 5 -11.26 13.19 -1.17
C SER A 5 -9.89 13.50 -1.75
N ALA A 6 -9.12 14.40 -1.11
CA ALA A 6 -7.77 14.73 -1.56
C ALA A 6 -6.82 13.53 -1.48
N PHE A 7 -6.85 12.77 -0.37
CA PHE A 7 -6.03 11.56 -0.22
C PHE A 7 -6.41 10.46 -1.20
N LEU A 8 -7.72 10.24 -1.44
CA LEU A 8 -8.19 9.24 -2.39
C LEU A 8 -7.82 9.59 -3.83
N LEU A 9 -7.93 10.88 -4.19
CA LEU A 9 -7.50 11.36 -5.51
C LEU A 9 -6.00 11.14 -5.72
N GLN A 10 -5.18 11.48 -4.71
CA GLN A 10 -3.74 11.29 -4.79
C GLN A 10 -3.36 9.80 -4.82
N ALA A 11 -4.06 8.95 -4.07
CA ALA A 11 -3.84 7.50 -4.11
C ALA A 11 -4.06 6.91 -5.50
N ARG A 12 -5.09 7.39 -6.22
CA ARG A 12 -5.34 6.99 -7.62
C ARG A 12 -4.22 7.44 -8.54
N SER A 13 -3.78 8.69 -8.39
CA SER A 13 -2.67 9.24 -9.20
C SER A 13 -1.39 8.42 -9.01
N ASP A 14 -1.06 8.07 -7.77
CA ASP A 14 0.12 7.26 -7.47
C ASP A 14 -0.01 5.84 -8.04
N ASN A 15 -1.20 5.20 -7.94
CA ASN A 15 -1.40 3.89 -8.54
C ASN A 15 -1.34 3.92 -10.08
N ALA A 16 -1.90 4.95 -10.71
CA ALA A 16 -1.79 5.13 -12.16
C ALA A 16 -0.32 5.32 -12.59
N THR A 17 0.47 6.06 -11.81
CA THR A 17 1.91 6.21 -12.04
C THR A 17 2.63 4.87 -11.90
N ARG A 18 2.31 4.07 -10.87
CA ARG A 18 2.86 2.72 -10.69
C ARG A 18 2.58 1.83 -11.92
N GLU A 19 1.36 1.86 -12.43
CA GLU A 19 0.96 1.07 -13.60
C GLU A 19 1.69 1.53 -14.87
N ALA A 20 1.85 2.84 -15.05
CA ALA A 20 2.60 3.40 -16.19
C ALA A 20 4.09 3.03 -16.13
N ILE A 21 4.72 3.10 -14.96
CA ILE A 21 6.11 2.68 -14.71
C ILE A 21 6.28 1.19 -15.03
N ASN A 22 5.35 0.34 -14.57
CA ASN A 22 5.37 -1.10 -14.84
C ASN A 22 5.28 -1.39 -16.35
N ALA A 23 4.41 -0.69 -17.08
CA ALA A 23 4.26 -0.85 -18.51
C ALA A 23 5.53 -0.43 -19.30
N GLN A 24 6.27 0.54 -18.79
CA GLN A 24 7.53 1.04 -19.37
C GLN A 24 8.76 0.25 -18.95
N ARG A 25 8.61 -0.77 -18.11
CA ARG A 25 9.71 -1.59 -17.57
C ARG A 25 10.81 -0.79 -16.86
N VAL A 26 10.40 0.27 -16.18
CA VAL A 26 11.29 1.03 -15.30
C VAL A 26 11.66 0.17 -14.07
N GLU A 27 12.76 0.46 -13.42
CA GLU A 27 13.31 -0.29 -12.29
C GLU A 27 12.27 -0.55 -11.21
N TYR A 28 12.29 -1.76 -10.66
CA TYR A 28 11.24 -2.27 -9.79
C TYR A 28 11.08 -1.49 -8.47
N CYS A 29 12.15 -0.92 -7.96
CA CYS A 29 12.10 -0.06 -6.77
C CYS A 29 11.11 1.12 -6.94
N HIS A 30 11.02 1.73 -8.11
CA HIS A 30 10.06 2.80 -8.37
C HIS A 30 8.61 2.31 -8.33
N GLN A 31 8.34 1.10 -8.83
CA GLN A 31 7.00 0.50 -8.73
C GLN A 31 6.60 0.25 -7.28
N LEU A 32 7.54 -0.21 -6.45
CA LEU A 32 7.33 -0.44 -5.01
C LEU A 32 7.14 0.86 -4.24
N HIS A 33 7.89 1.91 -4.58
CA HIS A 33 7.69 3.24 -4.01
C HIS A 33 6.26 3.73 -4.24
N TYR A 34 5.77 3.70 -5.48
CA TYR A 34 4.40 4.14 -5.79
C TYR A 34 3.33 3.19 -5.24
N LEU A 35 3.61 1.90 -5.08
CA LEU A 35 2.72 0.97 -4.38
C LEU A 35 2.55 1.39 -2.91
N GLN A 36 3.64 1.66 -2.21
CA GLN A 36 3.62 2.14 -0.83
C GLN A 36 2.85 3.46 -0.72
N MET A 37 3.16 4.44 -1.57
CA MET A 37 2.53 5.76 -1.59
C MET A 37 1.01 5.67 -1.81
N SER A 38 0.57 4.88 -2.80
CA SER A 38 -0.85 4.66 -3.11
C SER A 38 -1.59 3.98 -1.95
N SER A 39 -1.00 2.92 -1.38
CA SER A 39 -1.57 2.18 -0.26
C SER A 39 -1.74 3.04 0.98
N GLU A 40 -0.73 3.84 1.31
CA GLU A 40 -0.76 4.77 2.45
C GLU A 40 -1.85 5.83 2.29
N LYS A 41 -1.92 6.46 1.12
CA LYS A 41 -2.89 7.54 0.85
C LYS A 41 -4.32 7.00 0.75
N LEU A 42 -4.53 5.81 0.16
CA LEU A 42 -5.82 5.12 0.21
C LEU A 42 -6.25 4.92 1.66
N ALA A 43 -5.35 4.41 2.51
CA ALA A 43 -5.65 4.16 3.92
C ALA A 43 -5.98 5.46 4.67
N LYS A 44 -5.22 6.51 4.48
CA LYS A 44 -5.50 7.83 5.08
C LYS A 44 -6.85 8.37 4.62
N GLY A 45 -7.14 8.30 3.32
CA GLY A 45 -8.43 8.72 2.79
C GLY A 45 -9.58 7.91 3.35
N PHE A 46 -9.45 6.57 3.44
CA PHE A 46 -10.49 5.71 3.98
C PHE A 46 -10.75 5.91 5.48
N LEU A 47 -9.69 6.11 6.25
CA LEU A 47 -9.78 6.27 7.71
C LEU A 47 -10.20 7.69 8.14
N THR A 48 -10.11 8.68 7.23
CA THR A 48 -10.49 10.06 7.52
C THR A 48 -12.00 10.25 7.37
N PRO A 49 -12.72 10.74 8.40
CA PRO A 49 -14.12 11.12 8.27
C PRO A 49 -14.32 12.21 7.20
N GLU A 50 -15.44 12.17 6.48
CA GLU A 50 -15.76 13.19 5.46
C GLU A 50 -15.84 14.59 6.04
N SER A 51 -16.30 14.71 7.28
CA SER A 51 -16.45 15.96 8.02
C SER A 51 -15.18 16.45 8.73
N SER A 52 -14.04 15.75 8.55
CA SER A 52 -12.80 16.14 9.24
C SER A 52 -12.30 17.50 8.75
N SER A 53 -12.12 18.45 9.67
CA SER A 53 -11.47 19.74 9.42
C SER A 53 -9.95 19.66 9.51
N GLU A 54 -9.42 18.63 10.18
CA GLU A 54 -8.00 18.43 10.40
C GLU A 54 -7.42 17.37 9.44
N PRO A 55 -6.14 17.48 9.05
CA PRO A 55 -5.48 16.44 8.30
C PRO A 55 -5.42 15.15 9.12
N PRO A 56 -5.49 13.98 8.46
CA PRO A 56 -5.32 12.71 9.16
C PRO A 56 -3.90 12.60 9.75
N ASP A 57 -3.77 11.74 10.75
CA ASP A 57 -2.46 11.37 11.30
C ASP A 57 -1.49 11.02 10.16
N LEU A 58 -0.33 11.65 10.17
CA LEU A 58 0.71 11.52 9.15
C LEU A 58 1.56 10.26 9.31
N THR A 59 1.22 9.34 10.22
CA THR A 59 1.96 8.09 10.37
C THR A 59 1.87 7.24 9.09
N HIS A 60 2.97 6.59 8.75
CA HIS A 60 3.03 5.66 7.62
C HIS A 60 2.41 4.29 7.95
N ALA A 61 1.87 4.10 9.16
CA ALA A 61 1.31 2.84 9.66
C ALA A 61 -0.20 2.68 9.39
N ALA A 62 -0.76 3.43 8.43
CA ALA A 62 -2.21 3.46 8.22
C ALA A 62 -2.75 2.25 7.44
N PHE A 63 -1.94 1.60 6.59
CA PHE A 63 -2.46 0.64 5.60
C PHE A 63 -2.98 -0.65 6.24
N VAL A 64 -2.22 -1.26 7.12
CA VAL A 64 -2.66 -2.46 7.86
C VAL A 64 -3.92 -2.17 8.68
N ARG A 65 -3.94 -1.04 9.40
CA ARG A 65 -5.11 -0.60 10.16
C ARG A 65 -6.34 -0.41 9.26
N CYS A 66 -6.16 0.16 8.09
CA CYS A 66 -7.23 0.35 7.11
C CYS A 66 -7.86 -1.00 6.71
N LEU A 67 -7.05 -2.00 6.36
CA LEU A 67 -7.54 -3.33 6.01
C LEU A 67 -8.29 -4.00 7.19
N GLN A 68 -7.79 -3.87 8.42
CA GLN A 68 -8.47 -4.38 9.60
C GLN A 68 -9.84 -3.73 9.83
N VAL A 69 -9.95 -2.42 9.61
CA VAL A 69 -11.23 -1.70 9.70
C VAL A 69 -12.17 -2.13 8.58
N MET A 70 -11.67 -2.27 7.35
CA MET A 70 -12.45 -2.72 6.19
C MET A 70 -13.05 -4.11 6.39
N LYS A 71 -12.33 -5.01 7.05
CA LYS A 71 -12.80 -6.37 7.37
C LYS A 71 -14.17 -6.38 8.08
N GLY A 72 -14.43 -5.39 8.94
CA GLY A 72 -15.68 -5.24 9.67
C GLY A 72 -16.79 -4.46 8.92
N ARG A 73 -16.57 -4.04 7.67
CA ARG A 73 -17.48 -3.17 6.91
C ARG A 73 -18.32 -3.95 5.90
N PRO A 74 -19.63 -4.20 6.18
CA PRO A 74 -20.49 -4.95 5.25
C PRO A 74 -20.64 -4.28 3.88
N GLU A 75 -20.58 -2.95 3.82
CA GLU A 75 -20.63 -2.19 2.57
C GLU A 75 -19.42 -2.50 1.69
N ILE A 76 -18.19 -2.52 2.24
CA ILE A 76 -16.97 -2.85 1.49
C ILE A 76 -17.01 -4.32 1.02
N ARG A 77 -17.45 -5.23 1.89
CA ARG A 77 -17.62 -6.63 1.54
C ARG A 77 -18.54 -6.80 0.32
N ARG A 78 -19.69 -6.11 0.31
CA ARG A 78 -20.65 -6.16 -0.81
C ARG A 78 -20.09 -5.56 -2.10
N LEU A 79 -19.41 -4.44 -2.00
CA LEU A 79 -18.76 -3.76 -3.14
C LEU A 79 -17.66 -4.64 -3.76
N LEU A 80 -16.91 -5.38 -2.94
CA LEU A 80 -15.92 -6.36 -3.38
C LEU A 80 -16.55 -7.72 -3.77
N LYS A 81 -17.89 -7.81 -3.83
CA LYS A 81 -18.68 -8.98 -4.27
C LYS A 81 -18.49 -10.25 -3.42
N PHE A 82 -18.15 -10.11 -2.14
CA PHE A 82 -18.12 -11.24 -1.22
C PHE A 82 -19.51 -11.45 -0.62
N SER A 83 -20.12 -12.61 -0.86
CA SER A 83 -21.42 -12.99 -0.29
C SER A 83 -21.31 -13.32 1.21
N ASP A 84 -20.23 -14.00 1.60
CA ASP A 84 -20.02 -14.48 2.97
C ASP A 84 -19.02 -13.59 3.74
N ALA A 85 -19.37 -13.26 5.01
CA ALA A 85 -18.55 -12.39 5.85
C ALA A 85 -17.28 -13.09 6.36
N LYS A 86 -17.33 -14.41 6.61
CA LYS A 86 -16.16 -15.16 7.08
C LYS A 86 -15.14 -15.34 5.96
N VAL A 87 -15.63 -15.60 4.73
CA VAL A 87 -14.78 -15.69 3.54
C VAL A 87 -14.08 -14.35 3.29
N PHE A 88 -14.81 -13.24 3.40
CA PHE A 88 -14.24 -11.91 3.27
C PHE A 88 -13.20 -11.61 4.36
N ALA A 89 -13.52 -11.92 5.62
CA ALA A 89 -12.60 -11.73 6.73
C ALA A 89 -11.30 -12.53 6.51
N HIS A 90 -11.42 -13.81 6.13
CA HIS A 90 -10.27 -14.65 5.83
C HIS A 90 -9.44 -14.12 4.65
N TYR A 91 -10.09 -13.62 3.60
CA TYR A 91 -9.40 -12.98 2.48
C TYR A 91 -8.56 -11.80 2.94
N ILE A 92 -9.14 -10.86 3.71
CA ILE A 92 -8.39 -9.71 4.25
C ILE A 92 -7.25 -10.17 5.18
N ASP A 93 -7.52 -11.12 6.10
CA ASP A 93 -6.50 -11.62 7.03
C ASP A 93 -5.31 -12.26 6.30
N SER A 94 -5.57 -12.93 5.17
CA SER A 94 -4.51 -13.52 4.34
C SER A 94 -3.58 -12.47 3.70
N LEU A 95 -4.02 -11.22 3.58
CA LEU A 95 -3.26 -10.13 2.99
C LEU A 95 -2.49 -9.29 4.02
N LEU A 96 -2.86 -9.35 5.32
CA LEU A 96 -2.25 -8.50 6.34
C LEU A 96 -0.72 -8.63 6.43
N PRO A 97 -0.12 -9.84 6.41
CA PRO A 97 1.34 -9.96 6.50
C PRO A 97 2.05 -9.31 5.30
N PHE A 98 1.43 -9.35 4.12
CA PHE A 98 2.00 -8.74 2.93
C PHE A 98 1.77 -7.21 2.92
N ALA A 99 0.62 -6.76 3.37
CA ALA A 99 0.33 -5.33 3.56
C ALA A 99 1.29 -4.68 4.56
N GLU A 100 1.70 -5.41 5.61
CA GLU A 100 2.72 -4.95 6.54
C GLU A 100 4.09 -4.76 5.85
N GLN A 101 4.48 -5.68 4.97
CA GLN A 101 5.71 -5.54 4.20
C GLN A 101 5.66 -4.31 3.29
N VAL A 102 4.53 -4.05 2.61
CA VAL A 102 4.34 -2.84 1.79
C VAL A 102 4.42 -1.58 2.65
N GLN A 103 3.78 -1.57 3.82
CA GLN A 103 3.84 -0.45 4.75
C GLN A 103 5.27 -0.13 5.21
N ARG A 104 6.10 -1.16 5.43
CA ARG A 104 7.51 -1.03 5.84
C ARG A 104 8.42 -0.45 4.75
N LEU A 105 7.97 -0.35 3.51
CA LEU A 105 8.71 0.34 2.45
C LEU A 105 8.74 1.86 2.65
N ALA A 106 7.92 2.42 3.54
CA ALA A 106 7.91 3.85 3.81
C ALA A 106 9.26 4.32 4.41
N PRO A 107 9.73 5.53 4.04
CA PRO A 107 11.04 6.05 4.49
C PRO A 107 11.19 6.15 6.00
N SER A 108 10.09 6.34 6.74
CA SER A 108 10.12 6.40 8.21
C SER A 108 10.58 5.09 8.85
N PHE A 109 10.39 3.95 8.17
CA PHE A 109 10.86 2.64 8.60
C PHE A 109 12.28 2.32 8.13
N ALA A 110 12.85 3.10 7.21
CA ALA A 110 14.24 2.91 6.75
C ALA A 110 15.27 3.03 7.89
N LYS A 111 14.93 3.74 8.97
CA LYS A 111 15.74 3.82 10.19
C LYS A 111 15.89 2.46 10.91
N GLU A 112 15.00 1.51 10.64
CA GLU A 112 14.99 0.16 11.22
C GLU A 112 15.85 -0.84 10.42
N LYS A 113 16.73 -0.37 9.54
CA LYS A 113 17.66 -1.18 8.76
C LYS A 113 16.99 -2.21 7.86
N GLY A 114 16.74 -1.87 6.62
CA GLY A 114 16.16 -2.81 5.67
C GLY A 114 16.03 -2.22 4.27
N PRO A 115 15.71 -3.06 3.28
CA PRO A 115 15.49 -2.62 1.91
C PRO A 115 14.45 -1.52 1.83
N ASN A 116 14.85 -0.40 1.24
CA ASN A 116 13.98 0.76 1.00
C ASN A 116 13.97 1.10 -0.50
N PRO A 117 12.81 1.28 -1.13
CA PRO A 117 12.73 1.53 -2.57
C PRO A 117 13.11 2.97 -2.97
N GLU A 118 13.24 3.88 -2.00
CA GLU A 118 13.46 5.31 -2.25
C GLU A 118 14.87 5.76 -1.92
N TYR A 119 15.47 5.22 -0.85
CA TYR A 119 16.78 5.64 -0.36
C TYR A 119 17.78 4.50 -0.29
N PRO A 120 19.08 4.75 -0.58
CA PRO A 120 20.14 3.79 -0.33
C PRO A 120 20.19 3.37 1.16
N TRP A 121 20.51 2.12 1.40
CA TRP A 121 20.63 1.56 2.76
C TRP A 121 21.83 0.63 2.91
N ARG A 122 22.10 0.22 4.15
CA ARG A 122 23.02 -0.87 4.50
C ARG A 122 22.46 -1.60 5.72
N LEU A 123 22.67 -2.90 5.81
CA LEU A 123 22.17 -3.71 6.93
C LEU A 123 23.00 -3.49 8.19
N THR A 124 24.33 -3.42 8.06
CA THR A 124 25.24 -3.10 9.16
C THR A 124 26.24 -2.02 8.73
N VAL A 125 26.97 -1.45 9.70
CA VAL A 125 28.00 -0.44 9.39
C VAL A 125 29.13 -1.01 8.53
N ALA A 126 29.38 -2.32 8.60
CA ALA A 126 30.42 -3.02 7.83
C ALA A 126 29.99 -3.37 6.41
N ASP A 127 28.68 -3.37 6.12
CA ASP A 127 28.17 -3.72 4.80
C ASP A 127 28.32 -2.55 3.80
N PRO A 128 28.45 -2.85 2.51
CA PRO A 128 28.39 -1.82 1.47
C PRO A 128 27.02 -1.15 1.46
N VAL A 129 26.98 0.09 0.99
CA VAL A 129 25.72 0.80 0.72
C VAL A 129 25.10 0.20 -0.54
N THR A 130 23.82 -0.18 -0.46
CA THR A 130 23.05 -0.73 -1.58
C THR A 130 22.15 0.37 -2.14
N ALA A 131 22.19 0.59 -3.43
CA ALA A 131 21.25 1.46 -4.13
C ALA A 131 19.94 0.68 -4.42
N PRO A 132 18.76 1.29 -4.26
CA PRO A 132 17.48 0.60 -4.51
C PRO A 132 17.37 -0.01 -5.90
N VAL A 133 17.93 0.63 -6.91
CA VAL A 133 17.91 0.17 -8.32
C VAL A 133 18.70 -1.11 -8.56
N GLU A 134 19.61 -1.45 -7.65
CA GLU A 134 20.46 -2.66 -7.73
C GLU A 134 19.91 -3.82 -6.90
N PHE A 135 18.72 -3.65 -6.30
CA PHE A 135 18.15 -4.66 -5.39
C PHE A 135 16.84 -5.22 -5.93
N ASP A 136 16.69 -6.54 -5.95
CA ASP A 136 15.56 -7.23 -6.59
C ASP A 136 14.28 -7.25 -5.74
N PHE A 137 14.32 -6.88 -4.47
CA PHE A 137 13.18 -6.95 -3.54
C PHE A 137 12.44 -8.30 -3.60
N PRO A 138 13.09 -9.43 -3.31
CA PRO A 138 12.56 -10.77 -3.59
C PRO A 138 11.23 -11.09 -2.89
N GLN A 139 10.94 -10.42 -1.76
CA GLN A 139 9.68 -10.56 -1.04
C GLN A 139 8.47 -10.00 -1.83
N PHE A 140 8.71 -9.16 -2.84
CA PHE A 140 7.67 -8.53 -3.66
C PHE A 140 7.61 -9.11 -5.09
N ASP A 141 8.05 -10.36 -5.30
CA ASP A 141 7.97 -10.99 -6.62
C ASP A 141 6.56 -10.85 -7.20
N SER A 142 6.47 -10.31 -8.42
CA SER A 142 5.20 -10.09 -9.13
C SER A 142 4.40 -11.38 -9.40
N ARG A 143 5.06 -12.55 -9.30
CA ARG A 143 4.42 -13.89 -9.39
C ARG A 143 3.85 -14.37 -8.05
N ASN A 144 4.13 -13.66 -6.96
CA ASN A 144 3.61 -14.00 -5.64
C ASN A 144 2.08 -13.81 -5.63
N ALA A 145 1.34 -14.88 -5.31
CA ALA A 145 -0.13 -14.84 -5.28
C ALA A 145 -0.70 -13.79 -4.31
N GLN A 146 0.00 -13.51 -3.20
CA GLN A 146 -0.44 -12.48 -2.25
C GLN A 146 -0.20 -11.06 -2.81
N MET A 147 0.89 -10.86 -3.55
CA MET A 147 1.14 -9.62 -4.27
C MET A 147 0.02 -9.34 -5.28
N ILE A 148 -0.32 -10.33 -6.10
CA ILE A 148 -1.38 -10.21 -7.11
C ILE A 148 -2.70 -9.85 -6.43
N LYS A 149 -3.09 -10.59 -5.39
CA LYS A 149 -4.33 -10.33 -4.63
C LYS A 149 -4.36 -8.94 -3.99
N LEU A 150 -3.22 -8.47 -3.47
CA LEU A 150 -3.14 -7.14 -2.86
C LEU A 150 -3.27 -6.04 -3.91
N LEU A 151 -2.65 -6.21 -5.08
CA LEU A 151 -2.78 -5.26 -6.19
C LEU A 151 -4.21 -5.22 -6.74
N ASP A 152 -4.88 -6.37 -6.86
CA ASP A 152 -6.28 -6.44 -7.26
C ASP A 152 -7.18 -5.74 -6.23
N LEU A 153 -6.99 -6.02 -4.94
CA LEU A 153 -7.72 -5.33 -3.88
C LEU A 153 -7.51 -3.81 -3.93
N LEU A 154 -6.27 -3.36 -4.08
CA LEU A 154 -5.95 -1.92 -4.16
C LEU A 154 -6.65 -1.27 -5.34
N ARG A 155 -6.60 -1.88 -6.51
CA ARG A 155 -7.29 -1.40 -7.71
C ARG A 155 -8.80 -1.30 -7.49
N ASP A 156 -9.42 -2.37 -6.97
CA ASP A 156 -10.86 -2.41 -6.74
C ASP A 156 -11.29 -1.34 -5.73
N LEU A 157 -10.55 -1.19 -4.63
CA LEU A 157 -10.82 -0.15 -3.62
C LEU A 157 -10.71 1.26 -4.20
N LEU A 158 -9.70 1.53 -5.02
CA LEU A 158 -9.52 2.85 -5.66
C LEU A 158 -10.64 3.17 -6.66
N GLN A 159 -11.30 2.18 -7.24
CA GLN A 159 -12.48 2.37 -8.09
C GLN A 159 -13.75 2.65 -7.27
N ILE A 160 -13.91 1.98 -6.13
CA ILE A 160 -15.10 2.02 -5.29
C ILE A 160 -15.23 3.32 -4.49
N VAL A 161 -14.12 3.83 -3.96
CA VAL A 161 -14.10 5.01 -3.08
C VAL A 161 -14.05 6.34 -3.83
N SER A 162 -14.61 6.36 -5.03
CA SER A 162 -14.74 7.56 -5.86
C SER A 162 -15.86 8.50 -5.39
#